data_210b39d4c9bece240fc63e0d9ce712a9
#
_entry.id   210b39d4c9bece240fc63e0d9ce712a9
#
_cell.length_a   1.000
_cell.length_b   1.000
_cell.length_c   1.000
_cell.angle_alpha   90.00
_cell.angle_beta   90.00
_cell.angle_gamma   90.00
#
_symmetry.space_group_name_H-M   'P 1'
#
loop_
_entity.id
_entity.type
_entity.pdbx_description
1 polymer ?
#
loop_
_entity_poly.entity_id
_entity_poly.type
_entity_poly.pdbx_seq_one_letter_code
_entity_poly.pdbx_strand_id
1 'polypeptide(L)'
;MIDYSLLDQPFLQKFIFYPRKDFTPCPGNAFDLSVGVAGGVSIACRFYMGEHEWPWVLFFHGNGEVVSDYDEIAPFYHQRRMNLVVADYRGYGISSGTPTLTDLVQDAHVLFKEVRDELSRKNLQKDLWVMGRSLGSLSALELAYHHQKEMEGLIIESGFPSVGRILFHLGIPVRDIGLEKIDQECLERIRKIFLPTLIVHGEQDSLVPLENAREIYQHLGAKEKRLLVIPSATHNDIMWVGFKDYFKAIQEFVERSGRIREGQ
;
A
#
# COMPACT_ATOMS: atom_id res chain seq x y z
N MET A 1 11.81 12.61 4.87
CA MET A 1 11.49 11.17 5.02
C MET A 1 11.91 10.70 6.41
N ILE A 2 11.28 9.63 6.92
CA ILE A 2 11.75 8.97 8.15
C ILE A 2 13.09 8.31 7.85
N ASP A 3 14.01 8.41 8.79
CA ASP A 3 15.31 7.76 8.67
C ASP A 3 15.21 6.31 9.16
N TYR A 4 15.15 5.38 8.21
CA TYR A 4 15.11 3.94 8.49
C TYR A 4 16.50 3.27 8.49
N SER A 5 17.59 4.03 8.36
CA SER A 5 18.95 3.48 8.24
C SER A 5 19.34 2.52 9.38
N LEU A 6 18.81 2.76 10.58
CA LEU A 6 19.01 1.88 11.73
C LEU A 6 18.36 0.49 11.54
N LEU A 7 17.30 0.40 10.74
CA LEU A 7 16.58 -0.83 10.42
C LEU A 7 17.07 -1.49 9.13
N ASP A 8 17.86 -0.79 8.32
CA ASP A 8 18.41 -1.29 7.06
C ASP A 8 19.65 -2.18 7.23
N GLN A 9 19.86 -2.71 8.44
CA GLN A 9 20.93 -3.65 8.70
C GLN A 9 20.65 -5.00 8.04
N PRO A 10 21.64 -5.65 7.38
CA PRO A 10 21.44 -6.91 6.65
C PRO A 10 20.84 -8.04 7.48
N PHE A 11 21.07 -8.02 8.79
CA PHE A 11 20.47 -8.98 9.71
C PHE A 11 18.95 -8.77 9.83
N LEU A 12 18.50 -7.52 10.02
CA LEU A 12 17.07 -7.20 10.16
C LEU A 12 16.29 -7.38 8.87
N GLN A 13 16.90 -7.06 7.74
CA GLN A 13 16.26 -7.22 6.44
C GLN A 13 15.75 -8.64 6.18
N LYS A 14 16.46 -9.66 6.69
CA LYS A 14 16.05 -11.08 6.58
C LYS A 14 14.76 -11.42 7.34
N PHE A 15 14.40 -10.61 8.32
CA PHE A 15 13.15 -10.76 9.08
C PHE A 15 12.04 -9.83 8.55
N ILE A 16 12.42 -8.76 7.85
CA ILE A 16 11.47 -7.75 7.36
C ILE A 16 10.98 -8.10 5.96
N PHE A 17 11.85 -8.62 5.08
CA PHE A 17 11.54 -8.83 3.67
C PHE A 17 11.61 -10.29 3.29
N TYR A 18 10.60 -10.73 2.54
CA TYR A 18 10.52 -12.10 1.97
C TYR A 18 10.38 -12.02 0.45
N PRO A 19 11.42 -11.51 -0.27
CA PRO A 19 11.34 -11.36 -1.70
C PRO A 19 11.17 -12.71 -2.39
N ARG A 20 10.20 -12.80 -3.27
CA ARG A 20 9.92 -13.97 -4.10
C ARG A 20 10.08 -13.58 -5.56
N LYS A 21 10.84 -14.38 -6.33
CA LYS A 21 10.94 -14.21 -7.78
C LYS A 21 9.74 -14.84 -8.47
N ASP A 22 9.20 -14.12 -9.44
CA ASP A 22 8.11 -14.59 -10.28
C ASP A 22 8.27 -14.03 -11.70
N PHE A 23 8.09 -14.89 -12.70
CA PHE A 23 8.23 -14.55 -14.11
C PHE A 23 6.95 -14.84 -14.88
N THR A 24 5.81 -14.88 -14.19
CA THR A 24 4.50 -15.08 -14.81
C THR A 24 4.24 -13.98 -15.85
N PRO A 25 3.98 -14.35 -17.11
CA PRO A 25 3.72 -13.40 -18.18
C PRO A 25 2.55 -12.48 -17.84
N CYS A 26 2.63 -11.23 -18.28
CA CYS A 26 1.53 -10.28 -18.16
C CYS A 26 0.30 -10.78 -18.93
N PRO A 27 -0.89 -10.85 -18.32
CA PRO A 27 -2.10 -11.27 -19.01
C PRO A 27 -2.55 -10.25 -20.07
N GLY A 28 -3.31 -10.70 -21.07
CA GLY A 28 -3.66 -9.88 -22.25
C GLY A 28 -4.52 -8.64 -21.97
N ASN A 29 -5.13 -8.56 -20.78
CA ASN A 29 -5.91 -7.41 -20.30
C ASN A 29 -5.12 -6.49 -19.36
N ALA A 30 -3.80 -6.66 -19.28
CA ALA A 30 -2.90 -5.89 -18.45
C ALA A 30 -1.65 -5.47 -19.25
N PHE A 31 -0.86 -4.56 -18.71
CA PHE A 31 0.47 -4.25 -19.23
C PHE A 31 1.44 -3.93 -18.10
N ASP A 32 2.71 -4.26 -18.33
CA ASP A 32 3.76 -4.01 -17.35
C ASP A 32 4.51 -2.72 -17.68
N LEU A 33 4.82 -1.93 -16.66
CA LEU A 33 5.72 -0.79 -16.68
C LEU A 33 6.95 -1.11 -15.82
N SER A 34 8.13 -0.92 -16.41
CA SER A 34 9.41 -1.03 -15.69
C SER A 34 9.86 0.35 -15.27
N VAL A 35 9.89 0.61 -13.98
CA VAL A 35 10.23 1.91 -13.39
C VAL A 35 11.67 1.90 -12.89
N GLY A 36 12.50 2.79 -13.45
CA GLY A 36 13.88 2.98 -12.99
C GLY A 36 13.93 3.77 -11.69
N VAL A 37 14.58 3.20 -10.66
CA VAL A 37 14.80 3.84 -9.36
C VAL A 37 16.30 4.01 -9.07
N ALA A 38 16.64 4.60 -7.93
CA ALA A 38 18.03 4.83 -7.56
C ALA A 38 18.89 3.56 -7.59
N GLY A 39 20.19 3.70 -7.88
CA GLY A 39 21.14 2.59 -7.92
C GLY A 39 21.05 1.71 -9.18
N GLY A 40 20.40 2.18 -10.25
CA GLY A 40 20.23 1.41 -11.49
C GLY A 40 19.27 0.23 -11.35
N VAL A 41 18.42 0.26 -10.33
CA VAL A 41 17.40 -0.77 -10.06
C VAL A 41 16.14 -0.48 -10.86
N SER A 42 15.46 -1.53 -11.29
CA SER A 42 14.19 -1.46 -12.00
C SER A 42 13.12 -2.20 -11.20
N ILE A 43 11.96 -1.55 -11.02
CA ILE A 43 10.80 -2.09 -10.32
C ILE A 43 9.64 -2.26 -11.29
N ALA A 44 8.97 -3.41 -11.21
CA ALA A 44 7.82 -3.72 -12.04
C ALA A 44 6.53 -3.14 -11.43
N CYS A 45 5.71 -2.53 -12.29
CA CYS A 45 4.33 -2.19 -12.00
C CYS A 45 3.44 -2.86 -13.03
N ARG A 46 2.38 -3.55 -12.61
CA ARG A 46 1.38 -4.14 -13.52
C ARG A 46 0.09 -3.36 -13.47
N PHE A 47 -0.34 -2.89 -14.64
CA PHE A 47 -1.56 -2.14 -14.83
C PHE A 47 -2.66 -3.07 -15.34
N TYR A 48 -3.72 -3.22 -14.57
CA TYR A 48 -4.93 -3.96 -14.93
C TYR A 48 -6.00 -2.94 -15.28
N MET A 49 -6.27 -2.80 -16.58
CA MET A 49 -7.20 -1.80 -17.10
C MET A 49 -8.52 -2.46 -17.48
N GLY A 50 -9.63 -2.01 -16.90
CA GLY A 50 -10.97 -2.30 -17.34
C GLY A 50 -11.44 -1.27 -18.36
N GLU A 51 -11.79 -0.06 -17.93
CA GLU A 51 -12.24 1.03 -18.81
C GLU A 51 -11.40 2.29 -18.56
N HIS A 52 -11.30 3.14 -19.60
CA HIS A 52 -10.45 4.34 -19.56
C HIS A 52 -10.90 5.38 -18.54
N GLU A 53 -12.21 5.50 -18.31
CA GLU A 53 -12.82 6.48 -17.43
C GLU A 53 -12.89 6.03 -15.97
N TRP A 54 -12.54 4.79 -15.67
CA TRP A 54 -12.57 4.32 -14.29
C TRP A 54 -11.41 4.87 -13.49
N PRO A 55 -11.63 5.17 -12.20
CA PRO A 55 -10.56 5.56 -11.28
C PRO A 55 -9.53 4.46 -11.10
N TRP A 56 -8.32 4.85 -10.70
CA TRP A 56 -7.21 3.94 -10.47
C TRP A 56 -6.92 3.76 -8.99
N VAL A 57 -6.57 2.55 -8.61
CA VAL A 57 -6.01 2.23 -7.29
C VAL A 57 -4.56 1.80 -7.50
N LEU A 58 -3.60 2.58 -7.00
CA LEU A 58 -2.19 2.17 -6.91
C LEU A 58 -2.02 1.37 -5.62
N PHE A 59 -1.71 0.10 -5.79
CA PHE A 59 -1.65 -0.88 -4.72
C PHE A 59 -0.20 -1.30 -4.43
N PHE A 60 0.23 -1.10 -3.20
CA PHE A 60 1.46 -1.62 -2.63
C PHE A 60 1.15 -2.89 -1.86
N HIS A 61 1.60 -4.01 -2.36
CA HIS A 61 1.24 -5.35 -1.89
C HIS A 61 1.87 -5.73 -0.54
N GLY A 62 1.41 -6.82 0.05
CA GLY A 62 1.96 -7.37 1.28
C GLY A 62 3.31 -8.06 1.07
N ASN A 63 3.98 -8.35 2.20
CA ASN A 63 5.26 -9.04 2.17
C ASN A 63 5.13 -10.47 1.58
N GLY A 64 6.04 -10.84 0.68
CA GLY A 64 6.01 -12.15 -0.01
C GLY A 64 5.05 -12.23 -1.20
N GLU A 65 4.25 -11.20 -1.46
CA GLU A 65 3.40 -11.08 -2.64
C GLU A 65 4.18 -10.47 -3.82
N VAL A 66 3.64 -10.56 -5.02
CA VAL A 66 4.17 -9.97 -6.25
C VAL A 66 3.02 -9.54 -7.16
N VAL A 67 3.31 -8.73 -8.17
CA VAL A 67 2.28 -8.19 -9.09
C VAL A 67 1.39 -9.28 -9.71
N SER A 68 1.94 -10.44 -10.07
CA SER A 68 1.19 -11.53 -10.70
C SER A 68 0.17 -12.22 -9.80
N ASP A 69 0.29 -12.12 -8.48
CA ASP A 69 -0.72 -12.63 -7.54
C ASP A 69 -2.07 -11.91 -7.70
N TYR A 70 -2.05 -10.74 -8.33
CA TYR A 70 -3.22 -9.91 -8.55
C TYR A 70 -3.90 -10.16 -9.91
N ASP A 71 -3.36 -11.04 -10.76
CA ASP A 71 -3.97 -11.39 -12.06
C ASP A 71 -5.41 -11.91 -11.90
N GLU A 72 -5.66 -12.72 -10.86
CA GLU A 72 -6.99 -13.25 -10.52
C GLU A 72 -7.81 -12.33 -9.61
N ILE A 73 -7.19 -11.33 -9.00
CA ILE A 73 -7.84 -10.37 -8.08
C ILE A 73 -8.35 -9.13 -8.83
N ALA A 74 -7.61 -8.65 -9.83
CA ALA A 74 -7.95 -7.46 -10.58
C ALA A 74 -9.37 -7.49 -11.19
N PRO A 75 -9.90 -8.62 -11.68
CA PRO A 75 -11.28 -8.71 -12.14
C PRO A 75 -12.33 -8.29 -11.10
N PHE A 76 -12.06 -8.46 -9.80
CA PHE A 76 -12.98 -8.02 -8.75
C PHE A 76 -13.01 -6.50 -8.58
N TYR A 77 -11.89 -5.81 -8.85
CA TYR A 77 -11.85 -4.35 -8.95
C TYR A 77 -12.61 -3.86 -10.19
N HIS A 78 -12.41 -4.53 -11.34
CA HIS A 78 -13.13 -4.19 -12.59
C HIS A 78 -14.66 -4.33 -12.45
N GLN A 79 -15.15 -5.37 -11.76
CA GLN A 79 -16.57 -5.53 -11.46
C GLN A 79 -17.16 -4.35 -10.65
N ARG A 80 -16.30 -3.55 -10.05
CA ARG A 80 -16.63 -2.38 -9.22
C ARG A 80 -16.21 -1.06 -9.87
N ARG A 81 -15.95 -1.10 -11.18
CA ARG A 81 -15.55 0.04 -11.99
C ARG A 81 -14.30 0.76 -11.47
N MET A 82 -13.30 0.01 -11.10
CA MET A 82 -11.99 0.51 -10.69
C MET A 82 -10.91 -0.20 -11.49
N ASN A 83 -9.93 0.56 -11.96
CA ASN A 83 -8.68 0.05 -12.50
C ASN A 83 -7.68 -0.17 -11.35
N LEU A 84 -6.71 -1.08 -11.56
CA LEU A 84 -5.73 -1.41 -10.55
C LEU A 84 -4.31 -1.31 -11.11
N VAL A 85 -3.41 -0.70 -10.36
CA VAL A 85 -1.96 -0.78 -10.58
C VAL A 85 -1.34 -1.42 -9.36
N VAL A 86 -0.61 -2.51 -9.54
CA VAL A 86 0.15 -3.16 -8.46
C VAL A 86 1.64 -2.91 -8.69
N ALA A 87 2.33 -2.44 -7.66
CA ALA A 87 3.75 -2.17 -7.69
C ALA A 87 4.50 -3.18 -6.84
N ASP A 88 5.52 -3.82 -7.43
CA ASP A 88 6.50 -4.62 -6.70
C ASP A 88 7.45 -3.75 -5.87
N TYR A 89 8.35 -4.39 -5.17
CA TYR A 89 9.50 -3.79 -4.48
C TYR A 89 10.79 -4.32 -5.09
N ARG A 90 11.93 -3.71 -4.71
CA ARG A 90 13.26 -4.25 -5.06
C ARG A 90 13.34 -5.73 -4.69
N GLY A 91 13.79 -6.55 -5.63
CA GLY A 91 13.96 -8.00 -5.42
C GLY A 91 12.70 -8.86 -5.55
N TYR A 92 11.49 -8.27 -5.55
CA TYR A 92 10.22 -8.99 -5.72
C TYR A 92 9.88 -9.17 -7.20
N GLY A 93 9.16 -10.22 -7.53
CA GLY A 93 8.75 -10.52 -8.90
C GLY A 93 9.94 -10.47 -9.88
N ILE A 94 9.77 -9.74 -10.97
CA ILE A 94 10.83 -9.48 -11.95
C ILE A 94 11.73 -8.29 -11.60
N SER A 95 11.38 -7.55 -10.53
CA SER A 95 12.14 -6.38 -10.09
C SER A 95 13.55 -6.75 -9.65
N SER A 96 14.52 -5.88 -9.97
CA SER A 96 15.92 -6.07 -9.59
C SER A 96 16.23 -5.51 -8.20
N GLY A 97 17.48 -5.62 -7.75
CA GLY A 97 17.97 -5.06 -6.49
C GLY A 97 17.63 -5.89 -5.26
N THR A 98 17.87 -5.31 -4.09
CA THR A 98 17.60 -5.88 -2.77
C THR A 98 16.81 -4.85 -1.96
N PRO A 99 15.72 -5.23 -1.29
CA PRO A 99 14.88 -4.28 -0.58
C PRO A 99 15.53 -3.81 0.72
N THR A 100 15.33 -2.54 1.05
CA THR A 100 15.55 -1.94 2.36
C THR A 100 14.32 -1.13 2.74
N LEU A 101 14.13 -0.77 4.02
CA LEU A 101 13.02 0.08 4.42
C LEU A 101 13.17 1.50 3.86
N THR A 102 14.39 2.01 3.82
CA THR A 102 14.69 3.31 3.19
C THR A 102 14.32 3.29 1.72
N ASP A 103 14.74 2.26 0.96
CA ASP A 103 14.40 2.15 -0.45
C ASP A 103 12.89 1.95 -0.66
N LEU A 104 12.22 1.16 0.18
CA LEU A 104 10.78 0.92 0.08
C LEU A 104 9.99 2.25 0.06
N VAL A 105 10.32 3.18 0.96
CA VAL A 105 9.62 4.46 1.02
C VAL A 105 10.12 5.46 -0.03
N GLN A 106 11.40 5.44 -0.39
CA GLN A 106 11.95 6.31 -1.43
C GLN A 106 11.43 5.92 -2.82
N ASP A 107 11.45 4.64 -3.13
CA ASP A 107 10.98 4.12 -4.41
C ASP A 107 9.47 4.36 -4.58
N ALA A 108 8.68 4.35 -3.49
CA ALA A 108 7.26 4.66 -3.56
C ALA A 108 6.98 6.04 -4.19
N HIS A 109 7.80 7.05 -3.91
CA HIS A 109 7.67 8.38 -4.53
C HIS A 109 7.92 8.33 -6.03
N VAL A 110 8.94 7.59 -6.46
CA VAL A 110 9.27 7.43 -7.89
C VAL A 110 8.16 6.66 -8.60
N LEU A 111 7.71 5.55 -8.00
CA LEU A 111 6.61 4.73 -8.52
C LEU A 111 5.31 5.54 -8.66
N PHE A 112 4.94 6.31 -7.63
CA PHE A 112 3.75 7.16 -7.65
C PHE A 112 3.81 8.18 -8.79
N LYS A 113 4.95 8.86 -8.96
CA LYS A 113 5.16 9.82 -10.05
C LYS A 113 5.06 9.13 -11.42
N GLU A 114 5.79 8.03 -11.62
CA GLU A 114 5.81 7.34 -12.91
C GLU A 114 4.45 6.73 -13.29
N VAL A 115 3.68 6.22 -12.31
CA VAL A 115 2.30 5.77 -12.53
C VAL A 115 1.44 6.94 -13.03
N ARG A 116 1.48 8.10 -12.38
CA ARG A 116 0.72 9.29 -12.82
C ARG A 116 1.14 9.79 -14.20
N ASP A 117 2.45 9.78 -14.48
CA ASP A 117 2.98 10.16 -15.77
C ASP A 117 2.53 9.18 -16.86
N GLU A 118 2.48 7.86 -16.57
CA GLU A 118 1.98 6.85 -17.50
C GLU A 118 0.49 7.02 -17.78
N LEU A 119 -0.34 7.25 -16.75
CA LEU A 119 -1.76 7.56 -16.92
C LEU A 119 -1.96 8.80 -17.84
N SER A 120 -1.13 9.81 -17.65
CA SER A 120 -1.16 11.03 -18.47
C SER A 120 -0.71 10.76 -19.91
N ARG A 121 0.37 9.99 -20.11
CA ARG A 121 0.88 9.61 -21.46
C ARG A 121 -0.15 8.83 -22.28
N LYS A 122 -0.89 7.95 -21.59
CA LYS A 122 -1.94 7.12 -22.20
C LYS A 122 -3.30 7.80 -22.27
N ASN A 123 -3.42 9.05 -21.82
CA ASN A 123 -4.67 9.80 -21.73
C ASN A 123 -5.78 9.05 -20.98
N LEU A 124 -5.41 8.40 -19.87
CA LEU A 124 -6.31 7.68 -18.99
C LEU A 124 -6.84 8.58 -17.87
N GLN A 125 -7.89 8.12 -17.16
CA GLN A 125 -8.41 8.81 -15.97
C GLN A 125 -7.29 8.98 -14.94
N LYS A 126 -7.21 10.16 -14.33
CA LYS A 126 -6.12 10.55 -13.42
C LYS A 126 -6.49 10.48 -11.95
N ASP A 127 -7.76 10.17 -11.64
CA ASP A 127 -8.21 10.00 -10.26
C ASP A 127 -7.54 8.76 -9.68
N LEU A 128 -6.68 8.97 -8.69
CA LEU A 128 -5.79 7.96 -8.16
C LEU A 128 -5.95 7.85 -6.65
N TRP A 129 -6.36 6.68 -6.19
CA TRP A 129 -6.29 6.26 -4.79
C TRP A 129 -5.02 5.47 -4.56
N VAL A 130 -4.45 5.59 -3.36
CA VAL A 130 -3.30 4.77 -2.96
C VAL A 130 -3.76 3.77 -1.91
N MET A 131 -3.41 2.51 -2.12
CA MET A 131 -3.70 1.43 -1.21
C MET A 131 -2.42 0.72 -0.78
N GLY A 132 -2.32 0.38 0.50
CA GLY A 132 -1.20 -0.40 1.03
C GLY A 132 -1.68 -1.51 1.94
N ARG A 133 -1.19 -2.74 1.67
CA ARG A 133 -1.47 -3.93 2.47
C ARG A 133 -0.24 -4.31 3.29
N SER A 134 -0.42 -4.53 4.60
CA SER A 134 0.65 -5.01 5.49
C SER A 134 1.93 -4.16 5.32
N LEU A 135 3.04 -4.71 4.85
CA LEU A 135 4.28 -3.99 4.53
C LEU A 135 4.04 -2.77 3.63
N GLY A 136 3.16 -2.91 2.62
CA GLY A 136 2.83 -1.83 1.68
C GLY A 136 2.14 -0.63 2.32
N SER A 137 1.62 -0.77 3.54
CA SER A 137 1.06 0.37 4.28
C SER A 137 2.10 1.45 4.59
N LEU A 138 3.39 1.10 4.68
CA LEU A 138 4.47 2.06 4.86
C LEU A 138 4.61 2.98 3.64
N SER A 139 4.64 2.40 2.44
CA SER A 139 4.67 3.17 1.19
C SER A 139 3.42 4.04 1.05
N ALA A 140 2.25 3.49 1.33
CA ALA A 140 0.99 4.23 1.22
C ALA A 140 0.89 5.39 2.23
N LEU A 141 1.30 5.20 3.47
CA LEU A 141 1.31 6.25 4.50
C LEU A 141 2.36 7.34 4.19
N GLU A 142 3.55 6.96 3.69
CA GLU A 142 4.57 7.92 3.25
C GLU A 142 4.05 8.80 2.12
N LEU A 143 3.43 8.21 1.09
CA LEU A 143 2.82 8.95 0.00
C LEU A 143 1.67 9.84 0.47
N ALA A 144 0.80 9.31 1.33
CA ALA A 144 -0.32 10.08 1.88
C ALA A 144 0.16 11.30 2.69
N TYR A 145 1.28 11.21 3.39
CA TYR A 145 1.85 12.35 4.10
C TYR A 145 2.40 13.42 3.15
N HIS A 146 3.07 13.02 2.06
CA HIS A 146 3.79 13.95 1.16
C HIS A 146 2.94 14.44 -0.03
N HIS A 147 2.02 13.62 -0.54
CA HIS A 147 1.33 13.83 -1.83
C HIS A 147 -0.19 13.98 -1.69
N GLN A 148 -0.71 14.44 -0.55
CA GLN A 148 -2.14 14.55 -0.28
C GLN A 148 -2.95 15.32 -1.34
N LYS A 149 -2.32 16.26 -2.02
CA LYS A 149 -3.00 17.08 -3.06
C LYS A 149 -3.06 16.41 -4.43
N GLU A 150 -2.37 15.29 -4.54
CA GLU A 150 -2.12 14.61 -5.81
C GLU A 150 -2.81 13.22 -5.88
N MET A 151 -3.54 12.85 -4.82
CA MET A 151 -4.31 11.61 -4.73
C MET A 151 -5.69 11.88 -4.13
N GLU A 152 -6.66 11.00 -4.41
CA GLU A 152 -8.06 11.16 -4.02
C GLU A 152 -8.37 10.62 -2.62
N GLY A 153 -7.63 9.60 -2.19
CA GLY A 153 -7.80 8.99 -0.87
C GLY A 153 -6.78 7.89 -0.59
N LEU A 154 -6.81 7.41 0.65
CA LEU A 154 -5.91 6.39 1.17
C LEU A 154 -6.71 5.15 1.61
N ILE A 155 -6.23 3.96 1.26
CA ILE A 155 -6.77 2.69 1.73
C ILE A 155 -5.65 1.92 2.43
N ILE A 156 -5.88 1.49 3.65
CA ILE A 156 -4.93 0.69 4.43
C ILE A 156 -5.58 -0.65 4.75
N GLU A 157 -4.96 -1.74 4.31
CA GLU A 157 -5.37 -3.10 4.62
C GLU A 157 -4.35 -3.76 5.54
N SER A 158 -4.80 -4.25 6.68
CA SER A 158 -3.95 -4.97 7.67
C SER A 158 -2.64 -4.23 7.95
N GLY A 159 -2.70 -2.89 7.97
CA GLY A 159 -1.53 -2.04 8.11
C GLY A 159 -1.18 -1.72 9.56
N PHE A 160 -0.02 -1.11 9.74
CA PHE A 160 0.53 -0.74 11.04
C PHE A 160 1.15 0.67 10.99
N PRO A 161 1.16 1.40 12.12
CA PRO A 161 1.66 2.77 12.15
C PRO A 161 3.17 2.86 12.06
N SER A 162 3.90 1.84 12.49
CA SER A 162 5.35 1.81 12.51
C SER A 162 5.91 0.39 12.47
N VAL A 163 7.05 0.23 11.78
CA VAL A 163 7.77 -1.05 11.69
C VAL A 163 8.29 -1.51 13.05
N GLY A 164 8.74 -0.59 13.90
CA GLY A 164 9.30 -0.92 15.21
C GLY A 164 8.35 -1.75 16.06
N ARG A 165 7.08 -1.40 16.04
CA ARG A 165 6.04 -2.12 16.78
C ARG A 165 5.81 -3.53 16.29
N ILE A 166 5.83 -3.73 14.98
CA ILE A 166 5.66 -5.06 14.39
C ILE A 166 6.86 -5.94 14.70
N LEU A 167 8.08 -5.41 14.58
CA LEU A 167 9.29 -6.15 14.92
C LEU A 167 9.27 -6.57 16.41
N PHE A 168 8.86 -5.66 17.29
CA PHE A 168 8.71 -5.96 18.71
C PHE A 168 7.64 -7.03 18.97
N HIS A 169 6.45 -6.91 18.33
CA HIS A 169 5.37 -7.89 18.45
C HIS A 169 5.81 -9.28 17.98
N LEU A 170 6.58 -9.35 16.90
CA LEU A 170 7.12 -10.61 16.37
C LEU A 170 8.30 -11.17 17.15
N GLY A 171 8.69 -10.52 18.25
CA GLY A 171 9.81 -10.95 19.11
C GLY A 171 11.19 -10.80 18.45
N ILE A 172 11.30 -9.98 17.39
CA ILE A 172 12.58 -9.70 16.76
C ILE A 172 13.41 -8.82 17.69
N PRO A 173 14.69 -9.16 17.98
CA PRO A 173 15.50 -8.45 18.93
C PRO A 173 15.96 -7.08 18.39
N VAL A 174 15.09 -6.09 18.51
CA VAL A 174 15.33 -4.69 18.08
C VAL A 174 15.47 -3.74 19.29
N ARG A 175 15.85 -4.28 20.45
CA ARG A 175 16.07 -3.47 21.65
C ARG A 175 17.29 -2.57 21.43
N ASP A 176 17.20 -1.33 21.92
CA ASP A 176 18.27 -0.32 21.92
C ASP A 176 18.65 0.33 20.56
N ILE A 177 17.86 0.17 19.50
CA ILE A 177 18.11 0.84 18.21
C ILE A 177 17.34 2.17 18.02
N GLY A 178 16.84 2.79 19.07
CA GLY A 178 16.18 4.10 18.96
C GLY A 178 14.82 4.08 18.22
N LEU A 179 14.13 2.95 18.19
CA LEU A 179 12.84 2.76 17.51
C LEU A 179 11.74 3.70 18.01
N GLU A 180 11.80 4.08 19.28
CA GLU A 180 10.79 4.99 19.87
C GLU A 180 10.70 6.32 19.13
N LYS A 181 11.83 6.86 18.65
CA LYS A 181 11.86 8.09 17.85
C LYS A 181 11.19 7.88 16.50
N ILE A 182 11.48 6.75 15.85
CA ILE A 182 10.87 6.38 14.56
C ILE A 182 9.35 6.22 14.74
N ASP A 183 8.93 5.52 15.79
CA ASP A 183 7.51 5.30 16.10
C ASP A 183 6.77 6.62 16.36
N GLN A 184 7.36 7.52 17.12
CA GLN A 184 6.80 8.85 17.37
C GLN A 184 6.69 9.67 16.08
N GLU A 185 7.73 9.68 15.25
CA GLU A 185 7.71 10.39 13.97
C GLU A 185 6.65 9.81 13.02
N CYS A 186 6.49 8.50 12.95
CA CYS A 186 5.42 7.85 12.17
C CYS A 186 4.05 8.34 12.63
N LEU A 187 3.77 8.33 13.94
CA LEU A 187 2.49 8.79 14.48
C LEU A 187 2.25 10.29 14.24
N GLU A 188 3.29 11.12 14.35
CA GLU A 188 3.19 12.55 14.04
C GLU A 188 2.84 12.82 12.58
N ARG A 189 3.38 12.00 11.64
CA ARG A 189 3.05 12.07 10.22
C ARG A 189 1.62 11.62 9.96
N ILE A 190 1.17 10.53 10.58
CA ILE A 190 -0.21 10.04 10.47
C ILE A 190 -1.20 11.13 10.92
N ARG A 191 -0.90 11.89 11.99
CA ARG A 191 -1.73 13.03 12.43
C ARG A 191 -1.87 14.14 11.37
N LYS A 192 -0.92 14.23 10.46
CA LYS A 192 -0.90 15.25 9.39
C LYS A 192 -1.46 14.72 8.06
N ILE A 193 -2.01 13.51 8.03
CA ILE A 193 -2.74 12.97 6.88
C ILE A 193 -4.21 13.39 7.04
N PHE A 194 -4.67 14.25 6.13
CA PHE A 194 -6.04 14.78 6.11
C PHE A 194 -6.88 14.21 4.95
N LEU A 195 -6.29 13.34 4.15
CA LEU A 195 -6.98 12.64 3.07
C LEU A 195 -8.12 11.77 3.60
N PRO A 196 -9.24 11.64 2.87
CA PRO A 196 -10.20 10.58 3.09
C PRO A 196 -9.48 9.25 3.23
N THR A 197 -9.78 8.47 4.28
CA THR A 197 -9.05 7.22 4.54
C THR A 197 -9.99 6.09 4.93
N LEU A 198 -9.87 4.97 4.22
CA LEU A 198 -10.49 3.70 4.58
C LEU A 198 -9.42 2.75 5.17
N ILE A 199 -9.69 2.20 6.34
CA ILE A 199 -8.87 1.15 6.95
C ILE A 199 -9.71 -0.12 6.95
N VAL A 200 -9.15 -1.23 6.46
CA VAL A 200 -9.77 -2.56 6.49
C VAL A 200 -8.84 -3.50 7.26
N HIS A 201 -9.39 -4.23 8.25
CA HIS A 201 -8.58 -5.09 9.10
C HIS A 201 -9.32 -6.34 9.56
N GLY A 202 -8.61 -7.47 9.65
CA GLY A 202 -9.16 -8.72 10.17
C GLY A 202 -9.29 -8.68 11.70
N GLU A 203 -10.41 -9.13 12.23
CA GLU A 203 -10.63 -9.17 13.68
C GLU A 203 -9.63 -10.09 14.39
N GLN A 204 -9.25 -11.21 13.73
CA GLN A 204 -8.35 -12.23 14.27
C GLN A 204 -6.94 -12.16 13.67
N ASP A 205 -6.53 -10.99 13.20
CA ASP A 205 -5.18 -10.78 12.70
C ASP A 205 -4.16 -10.86 13.84
N SER A 206 -3.44 -11.98 13.92
CA SER A 206 -2.41 -12.22 14.92
C SER A 206 -1.02 -11.77 14.47
N LEU A 207 -0.84 -11.53 13.16
CA LEU A 207 0.43 -11.04 12.60
C LEU A 207 0.56 -9.52 12.79
N VAL A 208 -0.49 -8.80 12.45
CA VAL A 208 -0.64 -7.37 12.70
C VAL A 208 -1.90 -7.19 13.55
N PRO A 209 -1.79 -7.12 14.89
CA PRO A 209 -2.95 -7.01 15.75
C PRO A 209 -3.86 -5.83 15.41
N LEU A 210 -5.19 -6.02 15.53
CA LEU A 210 -6.22 -5.02 15.20
C LEU A 210 -5.99 -3.66 15.89
N GLU A 211 -5.30 -3.65 17.00
CA GLU A 211 -4.89 -2.43 17.73
C GLU A 211 -4.07 -1.48 16.86
N ASN A 212 -3.27 -2.00 15.92
CA ASN A 212 -2.52 -1.17 14.95
C ASN A 212 -3.46 -0.37 14.05
N ALA A 213 -4.50 -1.00 13.53
CA ALA A 213 -5.51 -0.31 12.72
C ALA A 213 -6.30 0.74 13.53
N ARG A 214 -6.65 0.41 14.77
CA ARG A 214 -7.30 1.35 15.70
C ARG A 214 -6.43 2.55 16.00
N GLU A 215 -5.13 2.34 16.17
CA GLU A 215 -4.17 3.41 16.44
C GLU A 215 -4.00 4.31 15.22
N ILE A 216 -3.85 3.75 14.00
CA ILE A 216 -3.86 4.55 12.78
C ILE A 216 -5.14 5.38 12.72
N TYR A 217 -6.30 4.74 12.90
CA TYR A 217 -7.60 5.41 12.85
C TYR A 217 -7.72 6.56 13.86
N GLN A 218 -7.26 6.36 15.10
CA GLN A 218 -7.31 7.38 16.15
C GLN A 218 -6.42 8.58 15.83
N HIS A 219 -5.23 8.34 15.29
CA HIS A 219 -4.25 9.39 15.03
C HIS A 219 -4.44 10.12 13.71
N LEU A 220 -5.11 9.52 12.70
CA LEU A 220 -5.37 10.19 11.43
C LEU A 220 -6.03 11.55 11.62
N GLY A 221 -5.45 12.59 10.97
CA GLY A 221 -6.00 13.94 10.92
C GLY A 221 -7.23 14.08 10.03
N ALA A 222 -7.51 13.07 9.20
CA ALA A 222 -8.64 13.04 8.28
C ALA A 222 -9.98 13.19 8.99
N LYS A 223 -10.84 14.07 8.46
CA LYS A 223 -12.24 14.23 8.92
C LYS A 223 -13.10 13.08 8.41
N GLU A 224 -12.86 12.65 7.17
CA GLU A 224 -13.50 11.50 6.55
C GLU A 224 -12.60 10.28 6.71
N LYS A 225 -12.92 9.44 7.68
CA LYS A 225 -12.19 8.19 7.92
C LYS A 225 -13.13 7.10 8.37
N ARG A 226 -12.89 5.87 7.90
CA ARG A 226 -13.66 4.68 8.22
C ARG A 226 -12.73 3.53 8.61
N LEU A 227 -13.07 2.80 9.66
CA LEU A 227 -12.46 1.52 10.00
C LEU A 227 -13.49 0.43 9.76
N LEU A 228 -13.18 -0.49 8.84
CA LEU A 228 -13.94 -1.71 8.60
C LEU A 228 -13.17 -2.88 9.24
N VAL A 229 -13.76 -3.50 10.24
CA VAL A 229 -13.26 -4.74 10.83
C VAL A 229 -14.02 -5.90 10.22
N ILE A 230 -13.29 -6.87 9.65
CA ILE A 230 -13.88 -8.09 9.07
C ILE A 230 -13.89 -9.17 10.17
N PRO A 231 -15.08 -9.59 10.65
CA PRO A 231 -15.19 -10.59 11.69
C PRO A 231 -14.55 -11.91 11.27
N SER A 232 -13.88 -12.56 12.21
CA SER A 232 -13.21 -13.86 12.04
C SER A 232 -12.09 -13.92 11.00
N ALA A 233 -11.80 -12.83 10.29
CA ALA A 233 -10.72 -12.79 9.32
C ALA A 233 -9.35 -12.66 10.02
N THR A 234 -8.36 -13.35 9.44
CA THR A 234 -6.96 -13.28 9.80
C THR A 234 -6.19 -12.33 8.87
N HIS A 235 -4.85 -12.28 8.97
CA HIS A 235 -4.01 -11.43 8.13
C HIS A 235 -4.09 -11.76 6.64
N ASN A 236 -4.19 -13.03 6.29
CA ASN A 236 -4.04 -13.49 4.91
C ASN A 236 -5.35 -13.85 4.21
N ASP A 237 -6.46 -13.87 4.90
CA ASP A 237 -7.75 -14.28 4.34
C ASP A 237 -8.82 -13.17 4.38
N ILE A 238 -8.45 -11.97 4.80
CA ILE A 238 -9.37 -10.83 4.99
C ILE A 238 -10.26 -10.56 3.78
N MET A 239 -9.69 -10.56 2.58
CA MET A 239 -10.42 -10.33 1.35
C MET A 239 -11.42 -11.48 1.06
N TRP A 240 -11.05 -12.72 1.38
CA TRP A 240 -11.88 -13.89 1.10
C TRP A 240 -12.99 -14.10 2.13
N VAL A 241 -12.66 -13.96 3.41
CA VAL A 241 -13.64 -14.06 4.51
C VAL A 241 -14.65 -12.93 4.43
N GLY A 242 -14.18 -11.71 4.19
CA GLY A 242 -15.00 -10.51 4.09
C GLY A 242 -15.40 -10.12 2.68
N PHE A 243 -15.33 -10.99 1.68
CA PHE A 243 -15.35 -10.66 0.25
C PHE A 243 -16.37 -9.58 -0.13
N LYS A 244 -17.63 -9.76 0.26
CA LYS A 244 -18.69 -8.82 -0.08
C LYS A 244 -18.50 -7.45 0.59
N ASP A 245 -18.22 -7.44 1.88
CA ASP A 245 -18.11 -6.22 2.68
C ASP A 245 -16.79 -5.47 2.34
N TYR A 246 -15.73 -6.21 2.11
CA TYR A 246 -14.43 -5.68 1.68
C TYR A 246 -14.53 -4.88 0.39
N PHE A 247 -15.00 -5.52 -0.69
CA PHE A 247 -15.10 -4.85 -1.98
C PHE A 247 -16.19 -3.78 -2.04
N LYS A 248 -17.30 -3.99 -1.32
CA LYS A 248 -18.33 -2.97 -1.17
C LYS A 248 -17.79 -1.71 -0.48
N ALA A 249 -17.02 -1.89 0.59
CA ALA A 249 -16.46 -0.77 1.32
C ALA A 249 -15.47 0.03 0.48
N ILE A 250 -14.60 -0.63 -0.30
CA ILE A 250 -13.66 0.02 -1.22
C ILE A 250 -14.43 0.78 -2.31
N GLN A 251 -15.42 0.13 -2.93
CA GLN A 251 -16.24 0.77 -3.97
C GLN A 251 -16.95 2.02 -3.44
N GLU A 252 -17.68 1.91 -2.33
CA GLU A 252 -18.38 3.04 -1.72
C GLU A 252 -17.43 4.19 -1.36
N PHE A 253 -16.23 3.83 -0.89
CA PHE A 253 -15.22 4.82 -0.51
C PHE A 253 -14.68 5.56 -1.74
N VAL A 254 -14.31 4.86 -2.80
CA VAL A 254 -13.81 5.46 -4.04
C VAL A 254 -14.88 6.33 -4.71
N GLU A 255 -16.12 5.84 -4.82
CA GLU A 255 -17.23 6.61 -5.42
C GLU A 255 -17.60 7.88 -4.62
N ARG A 256 -17.46 7.84 -3.30
CA ARG A 256 -17.84 8.95 -2.42
C ARG A 256 -16.77 10.04 -2.38
N SER A 257 -15.53 9.65 -2.29
CA SER A 257 -14.40 10.61 -2.22
C SER A 257 -14.25 11.38 -3.53
N GLY A 258 -14.53 10.76 -4.68
CA GLY A 258 -14.54 11.43 -5.98
C GLY A 258 -15.60 12.54 -6.09
N ARG A 259 -16.81 12.32 -5.55
CA ARG A 259 -17.91 13.32 -5.62
C ARG A 259 -17.70 14.56 -4.75
N ILE A 260 -16.98 14.44 -3.65
CA ILE A 260 -16.76 15.56 -2.71
C ILE A 260 -15.85 16.63 -3.34
N ARG A 261 -14.94 16.26 -4.23
CA ARG A 261 -14.04 17.22 -4.91
C ARG A 261 -14.67 17.88 -6.13
N GLU A 262 -15.61 17.23 -6.80
CA GLU A 262 -16.36 17.86 -7.91
C GLU A 262 -17.31 18.98 -7.44
N GLY A 263 -17.62 19.03 -6.14
CA GLY A 263 -18.51 20.01 -5.49
C GLY A 263 -17.82 21.18 -4.78
N GLN A 264 -16.48 21.26 -4.83
CA GLN A 264 -15.68 22.37 -4.27
C GLN A 264 -14.98 23.15 -5.40
#